data_f07ab5a86bda8f4ec95c6b57a8877201
#
_entry.id   f07ab5a86bda8f4ec95c6b57a8877201
#
_cell.length_a   1.000
_cell.length_b   1.000
_cell.length_c   1.000
_cell.angle_alpha   90.00
_cell.angle_beta   90.00
_cell.angle_gamma   90.00
#
_symmetry.space_group_name_H-M   'P 1'
#
loop_
_entity.id
_entity.type
_entity.pdbx_description
1 polymer ?
#
loop_
_entity_poly.entity_id
_entity_poly.type
_entity_poly.pdbx_seq_one_letter_code
_entity_poly.pdbx_strand_id
1 'polypeptide(L)'
;MAHIRNLSSRAYISNSLKESLGRFEMYRYSFIYAPTGYGKSKVCKTFFKNYSGYTVLWIDANSSPDIFWENFCNAIKILNPSFAASFKKTGFPDSEEDVNTIINLLSIMNSDKSSALLIIDNFDNIMDDNLSKIFASAYSSTAVGFKYIFILRKITSQNIINLISKDEALGISKKELAFSLEDIED
;
A
#
# COMPACT_ATOMS: atom_id res chain seq x y z
N MET A 1 -43.68 -6.79 -9.85
CA MET A 1 -42.69 -6.59 -8.80
C MET A 1 -41.33 -7.08 -9.29
N ALA A 2 -40.45 -6.19 -9.67
CA ALA A 2 -39.12 -6.54 -10.19
C ALA A 2 -38.21 -6.86 -9.02
N HIS A 3 -37.74 -8.09 -8.92
CA HIS A 3 -36.68 -8.48 -8.00
C HIS A 3 -35.38 -7.81 -8.44
N ILE A 4 -35.00 -6.71 -7.78
CA ILE A 4 -33.65 -6.16 -7.86
C ILE A 4 -32.74 -7.17 -7.14
N ARG A 5 -32.08 -8.03 -7.93
CA ARG A 5 -30.97 -8.83 -7.42
C ARG A 5 -29.88 -7.86 -6.96
N ASN A 6 -29.63 -7.85 -5.66
CA ASN A 6 -28.44 -7.24 -5.08
C ASN A 6 -27.22 -7.97 -5.69
N LEU A 7 -26.70 -7.45 -6.77
CA LEU A 7 -25.40 -7.82 -7.31
C LEU A 7 -24.38 -7.36 -6.25
N SER A 8 -24.01 -8.26 -5.34
CA SER A 8 -22.87 -8.03 -4.46
C SER A 8 -21.68 -7.69 -5.36
N SER A 9 -21.21 -6.46 -5.28
CA SER A 9 -20.21 -5.87 -6.18
C SER A 9 -18.80 -6.45 -5.94
N ARG A 10 -18.64 -7.77 -6.01
CA ARG A 10 -17.32 -8.39 -6.04
C ARG A 10 -16.69 -8.04 -7.38
N ALA A 11 -15.49 -7.44 -7.35
CA ALA A 11 -14.71 -7.29 -8.56
C ALA A 11 -14.34 -8.70 -9.04
N TYR A 12 -14.50 -8.97 -10.31
CA TYR A 12 -13.83 -10.10 -10.95
C TYR A 12 -12.33 -9.82 -10.91
N ILE A 13 -11.53 -10.80 -10.52
CA ILE A 13 -10.08 -10.73 -10.53
C ILE A 13 -9.60 -11.96 -11.30
N SER A 14 -8.95 -11.71 -12.44
CA SER A 14 -8.38 -12.79 -13.27
C SER A 14 -7.32 -13.58 -12.52
N ASN A 15 -7.04 -14.79 -12.96
CA ASN A 15 -6.02 -15.62 -12.32
C ASN A 15 -4.63 -15.00 -12.46
N SER A 16 -4.32 -14.40 -13.60
CA SER A 16 -3.06 -13.68 -13.83
C SER A 16 -2.88 -12.50 -12.88
N LEU A 17 -3.96 -11.76 -12.61
CA LEU A 17 -3.93 -10.65 -11.66
C LEU A 17 -3.83 -11.14 -10.21
N LYS A 18 -4.46 -12.27 -9.86
CA LYS A 18 -4.29 -12.90 -8.53
C LYS A 18 -2.85 -13.32 -8.30
N GLU A 19 -2.20 -13.92 -9.30
CA GLU A 19 -0.79 -14.29 -9.24
C GLU A 19 0.11 -13.07 -9.07
N SER A 20 -0.14 -12.03 -9.88
CA SER A 20 0.60 -10.76 -9.78
C SER A 20 0.45 -10.10 -8.40
N LEU A 21 -0.77 -10.05 -7.88
CA LEU A 21 -1.03 -9.52 -6.54
C LEU A 21 -0.38 -10.38 -5.45
N GLY A 22 -0.44 -11.71 -5.58
CA GLY A 22 0.15 -12.65 -4.61
C GLY A 22 1.67 -12.47 -4.44
N ARG A 23 2.36 -11.96 -5.44
CA ARG A 23 3.80 -11.67 -5.37
C ARG A 23 4.16 -10.63 -4.30
N PHE A 24 3.20 -9.85 -3.76
CA PHE A 24 3.47 -8.90 -2.67
C PHE A 24 4.17 -9.55 -1.47
N GLU A 25 3.98 -10.85 -1.25
CA GLU A 25 4.64 -11.59 -0.17
C GLU A 25 6.16 -11.62 -0.30
N MET A 26 6.69 -11.48 -1.50
CA MET A 26 8.13 -11.48 -1.79
C MET A 26 8.77 -10.11 -1.52
N TYR A 27 7.95 -9.05 -1.41
CA TYR A 27 8.42 -7.67 -1.31
C TYR A 27 7.93 -7.00 -0.03
N ARG A 28 8.67 -6.03 0.47
CA ARG A 28 8.21 -5.15 1.54
C ARG A 28 7.25 -4.10 1.02
N TYR A 29 7.56 -3.54 -0.14
CA TYR A 29 6.77 -2.50 -0.79
C TYR A 29 6.19 -2.99 -2.11
N SER A 30 4.91 -2.70 -2.31
CA SER A 30 4.22 -2.97 -3.57
C SER A 30 3.50 -1.71 -4.03
N PHE A 31 3.62 -1.38 -5.30
CA PHE A 31 3.01 -0.20 -5.90
C PHE A 31 2.03 -0.63 -6.99
N ILE A 32 0.75 -0.31 -6.81
CA ILE A 32 -0.32 -0.60 -7.77
C ILE A 32 -0.73 0.71 -8.42
N TYR A 33 -0.40 0.89 -9.68
CA TYR A 33 -0.55 2.17 -10.36
C TYR A 33 -1.20 2.06 -11.73
N ALA A 34 -2.26 2.83 -11.92
CA ALA A 34 -2.99 2.99 -13.17
C ALA A 34 -3.88 4.25 -13.09
N PRO A 35 -4.31 4.82 -14.21
CA PRO A 35 -5.25 5.93 -14.21
C PRO A 35 -6.53 5.64 -13.41
N THR A 36 -7.31 6.67 -13.11
CA THR A 36 -8.64 6.52 -12.49
C THR A 36 -9.53 5.63 -13.38
N GLY A 37 -10.39 4.82 -12.77
CA GLY A 37 -11.30 3.93 -13.48
C GLY A 37 -10.81 2.49 -13.68
N TYR A 38 -9.53 2.20 -13.49
CA TYR A 38 -8.97 0.84 -13.60
C TYR A 38 -9.31 -0.10 -12.44
N GLY A 39 -10.13 0.31 -11.50
CA GLY A 39 -10.63 -0.56 -10.43
C GLY A 39 -9.61 -0.93 -9.35
N LYS A 40 -8.43 -0.29 -9.28
CA LYS A 40 -7.34 -0.60 -8.35
C LYS A 40 -7.79 -0.87 -6.90
N SER A 41 -8.46 0.12 -6.30
CA SER A 41 -8.94 0.04 -4.91
C SER A 41 -9.96 -1.09 -4.73
N LYS A 42 -10.83 -1.31 -5.72
CA LYS A 42 -11.86 -2.38 -5.69
C LYS A 42 -11.22 -3.76 -5.78
N VAL A 43 -10.25 -3.92 -6.68
CA VAL A 43 -9.47 -5.16 -6.84
C VAL A 43 -8.72 -5.46 -5.54
N CYS A 44 -7.97 -4.50 -4.99
CA CYS A 44 -7.24 -4.68 -3.73
C CYS A 44 -8.18 -5.02 -2.57
N LYS A 45 -9.29 -4.30 -2.40
CA LYS A 45 -10.30 -4.62 -1.37
C LYS A 45 -10.85 -6.03 -1.52
N THR A 46 -11.10 -6.49 -2.75
CA THR A 46 -11.62 -7.84 -3.00
C THR A 46 -10.56 -8.89 -2.70
N PHE A 47 -9.31 -8.68 -3.14
CA PHE A 47 -8.22 -9.64 -2.98
C PHE A 47 -7.80 -9.77 -1.51
N PHE A 48 -7.58 -8.65 -0.82
CA PHE A 48 -7.04 -8.64 0.53
C PHE A 48 -8.09 -8.75 1.65
N LYS A 49 -9.39 -8.69 1.36
CA LYS A 49 -10.46 -8.71 2.36
C LYS A 49 -10.37 -9.86 3.36
N ASN A 50 -9.97 -11.04 2.89
CA ASN A 50 -9.88 -12.26 3.68
C ASN A 50 -8.50 -12.93 3.52
N TYR A 51 -7.45 -12.12 3.31
CA TYR A 51 -6.11 -12.66 3.12
C TYR A 51 -5.58 -13.19 4.46
N SER A 52 -5.38 -14.52 4.52
CA SER A 52 -4.88 -15.18 5.73
C SER A 52 -3.40 -14.86 5.97
N GLY A 53 -3.00 -14.81 7.24
CA GLY A 53 -1.60 -14.60 7.62
C GLY A 53 -1.20 -13.14 7.86
N TYR A 54 -2.07 -12.16 7.56
CA TYR A 54 -1.80 -10.73 7.80
C TYR A 54 -2.98 -10.03 8.49
N THR A 55 -2.66 -9.13 9.41
CA THR A 55 -3.60 -8.09 9.85
C THR A 55 -3.62 -7.00 8.78
N VAL A 56 -4.70 -6.94 7.99
CA VAL A 56 -4.85 -5.97 6.89
C VAL A 56 -5.44 -4.68 7.42
N LEU A 57 -4.70 -3.58 7.25
CA LEU A 57 -5.09 -2.22 7.61
C LEU A 57 -5.21 -1.38 6.34
N TRP A 58 -6.32 -0.63 6.22
CA TRP A 58 -6.60 0.21 5.07
C TRP A 58 -6.61 1.68 5.48
N ILE A 59 -5.80 2.50 4.79
CA ILE A 59 -5.70 3.93 4.99
C ILE A 59 -6.03 4.62 3.68
N ASP A 60 -6.97 5.58 3.71
CA ASP A 60 -7.26 6.42 2.55
C ASP A 60 -6.51 7.75 2.70
N ALA A 61 -5.65 8.05 1.73
CA ALA A 61 -4.87 9.28 1.67
C ALA A 61 -5.59 10.41 0.90
N ASN A 62 -6.91 10.32 0.74
CA ASN A 62 -7.72 11.35 0.08
C ASN A 62 -8.11 12.49 1.04
N SER A 63 -7.16 12.98 1.83
CA SER A 63 -7.34 14.00 2.84
C SER A 63 -6.08 14.88 2.96
N SER A 64 -6.10 15.85 3.88
CA SER A 64 -4.87 16.61 4.16
C SER A 64 -3.77 15.74 4.76
N PRO A 65 -2.49 16.13 4.65
CA PRO A 65 -1.36 15.41 5.25
C PRO A 65 -1.55 15.11 6.74
N ASP A 66 -2.06 16.06 7.51
CA ASP A 66 -2.32 15.89 8.95
C ASP A 66 -3.35 14.80 9.24
N ILE A 67 -4.48 14.80 8.50
CA ILE A 67 -5.54 13.80 8.66
C ILE A 67 -5.02 12.42 8.22
N PHE A 68 -4.26 12.37 7.14
CA PHE A 68 -3.61 11.13 6.73
C PHE A 68 -2.69 10.60 7.83
N TRP A 69 -1.86 11.48 8.41
CA TRP A 69 -0.92 11.09 9.45
C TRP A 69 -1.60 10.59 10.71
N GLU A 70 -2.69 11.23 11.11
CA GLU A 70 -3.53 10.74 12.20
C GLU A 70 -4.10 9.35 11.92
N ASN A 71 -4.63 9.13 10.72
CA ASN A 71 -5.16 7.83 10.28
C ASN A 71 -4.04 6.76 10.25
N PHE A 72 -2.84 7.11 9.78
CA PHE A 72 -1.67 6.24 9.81
C PHE A 72 -1.31 5.85 11.25
N CYS A 73 -1.20 6.80 12.15
CA CYS A 73 -0.93 6.54 13.57
C CYS A 73 -2.01 5.66 14.22
N ASN A 74 -3.29 5.90 13.90
CA ASN A 74 -4.40 5.08 14.40
C ASN A 74 -4.34 3.64 13.87
N ALA A 75 -3.96 3.44 12.62
CA ALA A 75 -3.75 2.12 12.06
C ALA A 75 -2.59 1.39 12.75
N ILE A 76 -1.45 2.06 12.92
CA ILE A 76 -0.30 1.51 13.64
C ILE A 76 -0.64 1.18 15.10
N LYS A 77 -1.50 1.98 15.76
CA LYS A 77 -1.93 1.74 17.15
C LYS A 77 -2.62 0.38 17.35
N ILE A 78 -3.31 -0.13 16.33
CA ILE A 78 -3.94 -1.46 16.37
C ILE A 78 -2.87 -2.56 16.52
N LEU A 79 -1.69 -2.34 15.93
CA LEU A 79 -0.59 -3.30 15.91
C LEU A 79 0.36 -3.09 17.08
N ASN A 80 0.75 -1.85 17.30
CA ASN A 80 1.70 -1.48 18.36
C ASN A 80 1.45 -0.04 18.85
N PRO A 81 0.85 0.13 20.05
CA PRO A 81 0.55 1.44 20.62
C PRO A 81 1.79 2.31 20.85
N SER A 82 2.95 1.72 21.17
CA SER A 82 4.20 2.46 21.45
C SER A 82 4.75 3.09 20.17
N PHE A 83 4.78 2.37 19.06
CA PHE A 83 5.15 2.94 17.76
C PHE A 83 4.20 4.04 17.33
N ALA A 84 2.88 3.82 17.48
CA ALA A 84 1.89 4.83 17.16
C ALA A 84 2.10 6.14 17.94
N ALA A 85 2.43 6.04 19.24
CA ALA A 85 2.73 7.21 20.05
C ALA A 85 3.99 7.94 19.57
N SER A 86 5.02 7.22 19.17
CA SER A 86 6.25 7.79 18.60
C SER A 86 5.99 8.52 17.28
N PHE A 87 5.28 7.88 16.34
CA PHE A 87 4.89 8.52 15.07
C PHE A 87 4.02 9.77 15.29
N LYS A 88 3.06 9.69 16.23
CA LYS A 88 2.19 10.83 16.56
C LYS A 88 2.98 12.00 17.14
N LYS A 89 4.01 11.72 17.93
CA LYS A 89 4.89 12.77 18.52
C LYS A 89 5.72 13.47 17.43
N THR A 90 6.21 12.75 16.44
CA THR A 90 6.97 13.32 15.33
C THR A 90 6.07 14.19 14.43
N GLY A 91 4.81 13.78 14.19
CA GLY A 91 3.93 14.44 13.24
C GLY A 91 4.21 14.05 11.78
N PHE A 92 3.50 14.70 10.84
CA PHE A 92 3.80 14.57 9.41
C PHE A 92 5.20 15.12 9.12
N PRO A 93 6.02 14.45 8.28
CA PRO A 93 7.43 14.79 8.11
C PRO A 93 7.65 16.06 7.29
N ASP A 94 7.81 17.19 7.96
CA ASP A 94 8.02 18.50 7.35
C ASP A 94 9.50 18.90 7.29
N SER A 95 10.35 18.27 8.12
CA SER A 95 11.77 18.57 8.24
C SER A 95 12.64 17.34 7.94
N GLU A 96 13.94 17.56 7.68
CA GLU A 96 14.91 16.47 7.52
C GLU A 96 15.10 15.66 8.83
N GLU A 97 14.94 16.30 9.98
CA GLU A 97 14.99 15.64 11.29
C GLU A 97 13.79 14.68 11.45
N ASP A 98 12.58 15.11 11.08
CA ASP A 98 11.40 14.25 11.08
C ASP A 98 11.55 13.07 10.13
N VAL A 99 12.03 13.33 8.91
CA VAL A 99 12.30 12.27 7.92
C VAL A 99 13.23 11.21 8.50
N ASN A 100 14.35 11.61 9.11
CA ASN A 100 15.32 10.68 9.69
C ASN A 100 14.73 9.93 10.88
N THR A 101 13.96 10.61 11.72
CA THR A 101 13.26 10.00 12.86
C THR A 101 12.28 8.93 12.40
N ILE A 102 11.47 9.22 11.37
CA ILE A 102 10.49 8.29 10.81
C ILE A 102 11.18 7.10 10.13
N ILE A 103 12.26 7.31 9.38
CA ILE A 103 13.06 6.23 8.80
C ILE A 103 13.52 5.26 9.89
N ASN A 104 14.05 5.77 10.99
CA ASN A 104 14.50 4.96 12.11
C ASN A 104 13.35 4.19 12.76
N LEU A 105 12.22 4.84 13.02
CA LEU A 105 11.02 4.19 13.58
C LEU A 105 10.50 3.08 12.67
N LEU A 106 10.41 3.32 11.36
CA LEU A 106 9.99 2.32 10.37
C LEU A 106 10.98 1.15 10.31
N SER A 107 12.28 1.42 10.38
CA SER A 107 13.30 0.37 10.36
C SER A 107 13.18 -0.57 11.58
N ILE A 108 12.95 -0.01 12.77
CA ILE A 108 12.73 -0.79 13.98
C ILE A 108 11.40 -1.56 13.89
N MET A 109 10.31 -0.90 13.48
CA MET A 109 9.01 -1.52 13.31
C MET A 109 9.05 -2.65 12.28
N ASN A 110 9.79 -2.46 11.19
CA ASN A 110 9.96 -3.45 10.13
C ASN A 110 10.76 -4.70 10.58
N SER A 111 11.51 -4.62 11.67
CA SER A 111 12.18 -5.78 12.28
C SER A 111 11.26 -6.61 13.17
N ASP A 112 10.08 -6.08 13.54
CA ASP A 112 9.06 -6.81 14.28
C ASP A 112 8.50 -7.96 13.42
N LYS A 113 8.32 -9.12 14.03
CA LYS A 113 7.80 -10.33 13.35
C LYS A 113 6.27 -10.32 13.16
N SER A 114 5.59 -9.25 13.56
CA SER A 114 4.14 -9.14 13.37
C SER A 114 3.80 -9.07 11.88
N SER A 115 2.94 -9.98 11.43
CA SER A 115 2.47 -10.02 10.05
C SER A 115 1.35 -8.99 9.85
N ALA A 116 1.71 -7.80 9.37
CA ALA A 116 0.76 -6.75 9.07
C ALA A 116 0.93 -6.24 7.63
N LEU A 117 -0.19 -5.93 7.00
CA LEU A 117 -0.28 -5.37 5.65
C LEU A 117 -0.99 -4.02 5.71
N LEU A 118 -0.24 -2.94 5.47
CA LEU A 118 -0.79 -1.60 5.33
C LEU A 118 -1.07 -1.32 3.86
N ILE A 119 -2.33 -1.06 3.54
CA ILE A 119 -2.76 -0.64 2.20
C ILE A 119 -3.09 0.85 2.27
N ILE A 120 -2.36 1.66 1.51
CA ILE A 120 -2.52 3.11 1.46
C ILE A 120 -3.10 3.47 0.09
N ASP A 121 -4.38 3.81 0.07
CA ASP A 121 -5.12 4.17 -1.14
C ASP A 121 -4.99 5.68 -1.43
N ASN A 122 -4.97 6.05 -2.70
CA ASN A 122 -4.79 7.44 -3.16
C ASN A 122 -3.48 8.09 -2.69
N PHE A 123 -2.42 7.30 -2.53
CA PHE A 123 -1.14 7.75 -1.97
C PHE A 123 -0.52 8.92 -2.73
N ASP A 124 -0.80 9.04 -4.03
CA ASP A 124 -0.32 10.14 -4.86
C ASP A 124 -0.89 11.52 -4.48
N ASN A 125 -1.92 11.60 -3.64
CA ASN A 125 -2.46 12.86 -3.16
C ASN A 125 -1.61 13.51 -2.06
N ILE A 126 -0.84 12.71 -1.33
CA ILE A 126 -0.01 13.15 -0.21
C ILE A 126 1.48 12.90 -0.44
N MET A 127 1.82 12.17 -1.50
CA MET A 127 3.21 11.82 -1.79
C MET A 127 3.99 13.07 -2.20
N ASP A 128 5.00 13.37 -1.39
CA ASP A 128 6.01 14.40 -1.63
C ASP A 128 7.42 13.77 -1.62
N ASP A 129 8.44 14.60 -1.72
CA ASP A 129 9.83 14.15 -1.72
C ASP A 129 10.24 13.53 -0.37
N ASN A 130 9.70 14.01 0.74
CA ASN A 130 10.00 13.50 2.08
C ASN A 130 9.43 12.09 2.28
N LEU A 131 8.14 11.87 1.97
CA LEU A 131 7.53 10.54 2.04
C LEU A 131 8.19 9.56 1.09
N SER A 132 8.50 10.01 -0.14
CA SER A 132 9.21 9.22 -1.13
C SER A 132 10.59 8.77 -0.61
N LYS A 133 11.34 9.67 0.02
CA LYS A 133 12.65 9.41 0.64
C LYS A 133 12.53 8.46 1.83
N ILE A 134 11.50 8.64 2.68
CA ILE A 134 11.25 7.78 3.83
C ILE A 134 11.07 6.33 3.39
N PHE A 135 10.15 6.06 2.45
CA PHE A 135 9.89 4.70 2.02
C PHE A 135 11.04 4.09 1.22
N ALA A 136 11.78 4.88 0.45
CA ALA A 136 12.97 4.39 -0.24
C ALA A 136 14.12 4.06 0.72
N SER A 137 14.27 4.82 1.82
CA SER A 137 15.38 4.64 2.77
C SER A 137 15.08 3.60 3.85
N ALA A 138 13.81 3.45 4.25
CA ALA A 138 13.38 2.42 5.19
C ALA A 138 13.31 1.01 4.57
N TYR A 139 13.77 0.87 3.31
CA TYR A 139 13.86 -0.42 2.63
C TYR A 139 14.82 -1.35 3.37
N SER A 140 14.32 -2.53 3.71
CA SER A 140 15.12 -3.64 4.22
C SER A 140 14.91 -4.83 3.30
N SER A 141 15.99 -5.50 2.91
CA SER A 141 15.97 -6.65 2.00
C SER A 141 15.17 -7.86 2.53
N THR A 142 14.82 -7.88 3.82
CA THR A 142 14.02 -8.95 4.41
C THR A 142 12.54 -8.63 4.32
N ALA A 143 11.79 -9.42 3.56
CA ALA A 143 10.35 -9.28 3.38
C ALA A 143 9.50 -9.82 4.55
N VAL A 144 10.10 -10.03 5.73
CA VAL A 144 9.41 -10.51 6.93
C VAL A 144 8.82 -9.33 7.70
N GLY A 145 7.65 -9.51 8.31
CA GLY A 145 6.99 -8.51 9.14
C GLY A 145 6.04 -7.61 8.37
N PHE A 146 6.13 -6.31 8.58
CA PHE A 146 5.27 -5.32 7.95
C PHE A 146 5.46 -5.22 6.45
N LYS A 147 4.35 -5.18 5.72
CA LYS A 147 4.29 -4.96 4.27
C LYS A 147 3.42 -3.78 3.94
N TYR A 148 3.73 -3.13 2.83
CA TYR A 148 3.03 -1.92 2.39
C TYR A 148 2.58 -2.07 0.95
N ILE A 149 1.31 -1.73 0.68
CA ILE A 149 0.76 -1.61 -0.66
C ILE A 149 0.31 -0.17 -0.87
N PHE A 150 0.90 0.49 -1.83
CA PHE A 150 0.57 1.85 -2.23
C PHE A 150 -0.27 1.82 -3.50
N ILE A 151 -1.46 2.41 -3.47
CA ILE A 151 -2.34 2.52 -4.63
C ILE A 151 -2.28 3.96 -5.13
N LEU A 152 -1.89 4.14 -6.41
CA LEU A 152 -1.60 5.43 -7.02
C LEU A 152 -2.24 5.53 -8.40
N ARG A 153 -2.40 6.75 -8.91
CA ARG A 153 -2.76 6.99 -10.32
C ARG A 153 -1.54 6.92 -11.24
N LYS A 154 -0.40 7.38 -10.78
CA LYS A 154 0.89 7.38 -11.51
C LYS A 154 2.04 7.39 -10.52
N ILE A 155 3.20 6.91 -10.95
CA ILE A 155 4.45 7.06 -10.20
C ILE A 155 5.23 8.23 -10.80
N THR A 156 5.55 9.21 -9.98
CA THR A 156 6.34 10.40 -10.35
C THR A 156 7.68 10.44 -9.63
N SER A 157 7.81 9.72 -8.51
CA SER A 157 9.03 9.67 -7.73
C SER A 157 10.09 8.79 -8.37
N GLN A 158 11.27 9.37 -8.65
CA GLN A 158 12.42 8.62 -9.16
C GLN A 158 12.89 7.54 -8.19
N ASN A 159 12.77 7.77 -6.87
CA ASN A 159 13.13 6.79 -5.86
C ASN A 159 12.28 5.52 -5.98
N ILE A 160 10.96 5.67 -6.15
CA ILE A 160 10.04 4.53 -6.34
C ILE A 160 10.32 3.81 -7.67
N ILE A 161 10.55 4.57 -8.75
CA ILE A 161 10.90 4.00 -10.05
C ILE A 161 12.16 3.15 -9.93
N ASN A 162 13.17 3.63 -9.21
CA ASN A 162 14.43 2.91 -9.00
C ASN A 162 14.22 1.62 -8.21
N LEU A 163 13.40 1.62 -7.15
CA LEU A 163 13.07 0.41 -6.38
C LEU A 163 12.42 -0.66 -7.26
N ILE A 164 11.44 -0.28 -8.08
CA ILE A 164 10.76 -1.20 -9.00
C ILE A 164 11.72 -1.72 -10.07
N SER A 165 12.55 -0.83 -10.66
CA SER A 165 13.47 -1.20 -11.73
C SER A 165 14.58 -2.16 -11.27
N LYS A 166 14.94 -2.12 -9.99
CA LYS A 166 15.93 -3.01 -9.37
C LYS A 166 15.32 -4.28 -8.80
N ASP A 167 14.02 -4.50 -9.00
CA ASP A 167 13.27 -5.61 -8.37
C ASP A 167 13.33 -5.59 -6.82
N GLU A 168 13.48 -4.41 -6.23
CA GLU A 168 13.47 -4.17 -4.79
C GLU A 168 12.06 -3.88 -4.28
N ALA A 169 11.11 -3.58 -5.18
CA ALA A 169 9.69 -3.40 -4.90
C ALA A 169 8.84 -3.97 -6.03
N LEU A 170 7.64 -4.47 -5.69
CA LEU A 170 6.69 -4.94 -6.69
C LEU A 170 5.99 -3.76 -7.37
N GLY A 171 6.01 -3.72 -8.69
CA GLY A 171 5.20 -2.81 -9.49
C GLY A 171 4.08 -3.56 -10.22
N ILE A 172 2.82 -3.17 -10.00
CA ILE A 172 1.66 -3.66 -10.75
C ILE A 172 1.06 -2.46 -11.50
N SER A 173 1.17 -2.49 -12.80
CA SER A 173 0.77 -1.41 -13.68
C SER A 173 -0.63 -1.61 -14.25
N LYS A 174 -1.06 -0.65 -15.09
CA LYS A 174 -2.30 -0.77 -15.85
C LYS A 174 -2.36 -2.02 -16.76
N LYS A 175 -1.21 -2.58 -17.14
CA LYS A 175 -1.16 -3.76 -18.02
C LYS A 175 -1.69 -5.00 -17.29
N GLU A 176 -1.26 -5.19 -16.04
CA GLU A 176 -1.68 -6.31 -15.21
C GLU A 176 -3.12 -6.12 -14.68
N LEU A 177 -3.60 -4.87 -14.58
CA LEU A 177 -4.95 -4.54 -14.14
C LEU A 177 -5.99 -4.59 -15.25
N ALA A 178 -5.57 -4.51 -16.52
CA ALA A 178 -6.46 -4.62 -17.66
C ALA A 178 -6.91 -6.08 -17.83
N PHE A 179 -8.18 -6.26 -18.18
CA PHE A 179 -8.67 -7.58 -18.60
C PHE A 179 -7.98 -7.99 -19.89
N SER A 180 -7.46 -9.22 -19.94
CA SER A 180 -7.03 -9.83 -21.18
C SER A 180 -8.24 -10.34 -21.98
N LEU A 181 -8.05 -10.65 -23.26
CA LEU A 181 -9.11 -11.28 -24.06
C LEU A 181 -9.51 -12.64 -23.50
N GLU A 182 -8.57 -13.36 -22.91
CA GLU A 182 -8.80 -14.66 -22.26
C GLU A 182 -9.67 -14.53 -20.99
N ASP A 183 -9.62 -13.38 -20.29
CA ASP A 183 -10.45 -13.11 -19.11
C ASP A 183 -11.94 -12.84 -19.47
N ILE A 184 -12.29 -12.70 -20.74
CA ILE A 184 -13.65 -12.36 -21.20
C ILE A 184 -14.39 -13.61 -21.68
N GLU A 185 -13.67 -14.72 -21.96
CA GLU A 185 -14.24 -15.97 -22.51
C GLU A 185 -14.68 -16.98 -21.42
N ASP A 186 -14.39 -16.73 -20.15
CA ASP A 186 -14.86 -17.49 -18.95
C ASP A 186 -16.08 -16.80 -18.29
#